data_f6ccf0a4b9141f5e1169f730c66f34c8
#
_entry.id   f6ccf0a4b9141f5e1169f730c66f34c8
#
_cell.length_a   1.000
_cell.length_b   1.000
_cell.length_c   1.000
_cell.angle_alpha   90.00
_cell.angle_beta   90.00
_cell.angle_gamma   90.00
#
_symmetry.space_group_name_H-M   'P 1'
#
loop_
_entity.id
_entity.type
_entity.pdbx_description
1 polymer ?
#
loop_
_entity_poly.entity_id
_entity_poly.type
_entity_poly.pdbx_seq_one_letter_code
_entity_poly.pdbx_strand_id
1 'polypeptide(L)'
;RQMCIRDRFKSPTCTARDRRMAERMAHIADLSLDELGRKIFSASTPEDKPVEQLLFTDFKEFHIAGHDFGVGQITCVDSDRQLTRKDEFLRLMERTKEEHQYSMIILMLTDVLLEGSKILCVGGEDTFQQAFNTELKEHEAFLPHVMSRKKQIIPMLSALWG
;
A
#
# COMPACT_ATOMS: atom_id res chain seq x y z
N ARG A 1 12.60 -11.02 9.74
CA ARG A 1 13.10 -10.08 10.79
C ARG A 1 13.24 -8.66 10.25
N GLN A 2 13.73 -8.45 9.04
CA GLN A 2 13.68 -7.14 8.36
C GLN A 2 12.25 -6.58 8.29
N MET A 3 11.26 -7.43 8.13
CA MET A 3 9.85 -7.05 8.05
C MET A 3 9.37 -6.36 9.35
N CYS A 4 9.81 -6.81 10.53
CA CYS A 4 9.44 -6.17 11.81
C CYS A 4 9.98 -4.74 11.95
N ILE A 5 11.18 -4.48 11.46
CA ILE A 5 11.75 -3.12 11.42
C ILE A 5 10.95 -2.25 10.44
N ARG A 6 10.61 -2.82 9.28
CA ARG A 6 9.80 -2.16 8.25
C ARG A 6 8.43 -1.73 8.78
N ASP A 7 7.78 -2.56 9.57
CA ASP A 7 6.45 -2.32 10.12
C ASP A 7 6.50 -1.57 11.48
N ARG A 8 7.66 -1.01 11.86
CA ARG A 8 7.89 -0.36 13.15
C ARG A 8 7.41 -1.19 14.33
N PHE A 9 7.59 -2.52 14.26
CA PHE A 9 7.16 -3.50 15.28
C PHE A 9 5.65 -3.52 15.56
N LYS A 10 4.83 -2.98 14.64
CA LYS A 10 3.36 -2.98 14.77
C LYS A 10 2.69 -4.23 14.20
N SER A 11 3.44 -5.06 13.46
CA SER A 11 2.93 -6.35 13.02
C SER A 11 2.70 -7.28 14.21
N PRO A 12 1.57 -8.00 14.26
CA PRO A 12 1.32 -9.00 15.32
C PRO A 12 2.32 -10.16 15.31
N THR A 13 3.14 -10.28 14.28
CA THR A 13 4.20 -11.28 14.17
C THR A 13 5.54 -10.83 14.75
N CYS A 14 5.65 -9.55 15.14
CA CYS A 14 6.86 -9.00 15.74
C CYS A 14 6.89 -9.28 17.25
N THR A 15 7.99 -9.87 17.71
CA THR A 15 8.19 -10.22 19.11
C THR A 15 9.01 -9.16 19.84
N ALA A 16 8.93 -9.17 21.20
CA ALA A 16 9.79 -8.33 22.03
C ALA A 16 11.29 -8.60 21.81
N ARG A 17 11.64 -9.82 21.37
CA ARG A 17 13.01 -10.20 21.02
C ARG A 17 13.45 -9.53 19.71
N ASP A 18 12.57 -9.43 18.72
CA ASP A 18 12.86 -8.78 17.45
C ASP A 18 13.13 -7.29 17.67
N ARG A 19 12.33 -6.67 18.53
CA ARG A 19 12.53 -5.25 18.91
C ARG A 19 13.88 -5.01 19.58
N ARG A 20 14.23 -5.79 20.61
CA ARG A 20 15.52 -5.67 21.29
C ARG A 20 16.70 -5.90 20.36
N MET A 21 16.58 -6.83 19.41
CA MET A 21 17.61 -7.08 18.43
C MET A 21 17.79 -5.88 17.48
N ALA A 22 16.70 -5.27 17.04
CA ALA A 22 16.75 -4.08 16.18
C ALA A 22 17.32 -2.86 16.92
N GLU A 23 16.95 -2.64 18.18
CA GLU A 23 17.53 -1.59 19.04
C GLU A 23 19.04 -1.77 19.20
N ARG A 24 19.48 -3.00 19.38
CA ARG A 24 20.90 -3.34 19.48
C ARG A 24 21.66 -3.10 18.17
N MET A 25 21.06 -3.43 17.04
CA MET A 25 21.65 -3.16 15.72
C MET A 25 21.71 -1.66 15.44
N ALA A 26 20.67 -0.91 15.80
CA ALA A 26 20.65 0.54 15.66
C ALA A 26 21.74 1.20 16.51
N HIS A 27 21.92 0.74 17.75
CA HIS A 27 22.98 1.24 18.64
C HIS A 27 24.39 0.95 18.10
N ILE A 28 24.62 -0.25 17.54
CA ILE A 28 25.92 -0.61 16.91
C ILE A 28 26.20 0.26 15.68
N ALA A 29 25.14 0.63 14.94
CA ALA A 29 25.26 1.47 13.75
C ALA A 29 25.24 2.98 14.06
N ASP A 30 25.15 3.36 15.33
CA ASP A 30 24.99 4.76 15.79
C ASP A 30 23.83 5.48 15.10
N LEU A 31 22.71 4.76 14.93
CA LEU A 31 21.49 5.25 14.29
C LEU A 31 20.30 5.08 15.23
N SER A 32 19.32 5.98 15.11
CA SER A 32 18.00 5.72 15.73
C SER A 32 17.29 4.58 14.99
N LEU A 33 16.32 3.92 15.66
CA LEU A 33 15.46 2.91 15.01
C LEU A 33 14.72 3.48 13.80
N ASP A 34 14.33 4.74 13.86
CA ASP A 34 13.66 5.43 12.77
C ASP A 34 14.60 5.67 11.57
N GLU A 35 15.86 6.04 11.83
CA GLU A 35 16.86 6.21 10.78
C GLU A 35 17.25 4.87 10.15
N LEU A 36 17.41 3.83 10.98
CA LEU A 36 17.67 2.48 10.49
C LEU A 36 16.50 1.99 9.62
N GLY A 37 15.27 2.19 10.07
CA GLY A 37 14.05 1.88 9.31
C GLY A 37 14.03 2.60 7.96
N ARG A 38 14.31 3.91 7.94
CA ARG A 38 14.37 4.70 6.69
C ARG A 38 15.46 4.21 5.75
N LYS A 39 16.67 3.92 6.24
CA LYS A 39 17.76 3.39 5.41
C LYS A 39 17.44 2.03 4.81
N ILE A 40 16.85 1.13 5.58
CA ILE A 40 16.42 -0.18 5.07
C ILE A 40 15.34 -0.01 4.00
N PHE A 41 14.40 0.90 4.21
CA PHE A 41 13.33 1.18 3.25
C PHE A 41 13.84 1.86 1.98
N SER A 42 14.67 2.90 2.10
CA SER A 42 15.22 3.60 0.94
C SER A 42 16.07 2.67 0.06
N ALA A 43 16.77 1.71 0.67
CA ALA A 43 17.50 0.70 -0.06
C ALA A 43 16.60 -0.36 -0.73
N SER A 44 15.36 -0.53 -0.26
CA SER A 44 14.42 -1.55 -0.75
C SER A 44 13.28 -1.01 -1.62
N THR A 45 13.10 0.31 -1.68
CA THR A 45 12.11 0.94 -2.55
C THR A 45 12.84 1.56 -3.75
N PRO A 46 12.83 0.90 -4.89
CA PRO A 46 13.49 1.46 -6.08
C PRO A 46 12.62 2.59 -6.61
N GLU A 47 12.97 3.80 -6.23
CA GLU A 47 12.25 5.02 -6.60
C GLU A 47 12.31 5.31 -8.11
N ASP A 48 13.25 4.71 -8.83
CA ASP A 48 13.49 4.92 -10.25
C ASP A 48 12.89 3.83 -11.15
N LYS A 49 12.12 2.88 -10.60
CA LYS A 49 11.47 1.85 -11.43
C LYS A 49 10.30 2.42 -12.22
N PRO A 50 10.04 1.89 -13.44
CA PRO A 50 8.83 2.22 -14.19
C PRO A 50 7.57 1.94 -13.36
N VAL A 51 6.52 2.77 -13.51
CA VAL A 51 5.23 2.61 -12.80
C VAL A 51 4.62 1.23 -13.03
N GLU A 52 4.79 0.66 -14.21
CA GLU A 52 4.33 -0.68 -14.55
C GLU A 52 4.98 -1.74 -13.66
N GLN A 53 6.28 -1.65 -13.45
CA GLN A 53 7.01 -2.55 -12.57
C GLN A 53 6.60 -2.39 -11.10
N LEU A 54 6.36 -1.14 -10.67
CA LEU A 54 5.91 -0.83 -9.32
C LEU A 54 4.49 -1.36 -9.04
N LEU A 55 3.56 -1.14 -9.98
CA LEU A 55 2.18 -1.59 -9.83
C LEU A 55 2.08 -3.11 -9.76
N PHE A 56 2.79 -3.83 -10.63
CA PHE A 56 2.68 -5.28 -10.73
C PHE A 56 3.63 -6.08 -9.84
N THR A 57 4.52 -5.44 -9.09
CA THR A 57 5.40 -6.13 -8.12
C THR A 57 4.61 -6.86 -7.04
N ASP A 58 3.55 -6.23 -6.52
CA ASP A 58 2.62 -6.85 -5.56
C ASP A 58 1.18 -6.53 -5.96
N PHE A 59 0.78 -7.03 -7.10
CA PHE A 59 -0.57 -6.92 -7.64
C PHE A 59 -1.30 -8.25 -7.49
N LYS A 60 -2.55 -8.20 -7.04
CA LYS A 60 -3.41 -9.38 -6.94
C LYS A 60 -4.79 -9.11 -7.49
N GLU A 61 -5.29 -10.10 -8.18
CA GLU A 61 -6.64 -10.15 -8.70
C GLU A 61 -7.59 -10.80 -7.69
N PHE A 62 -8.80 -10.29 -7.63
CA PHE A 62 -9.87 -10.80 -6.77
C PHE A 62 -11.16 -10.90 -7.54
N HIS A 63 -11.95 -11.92 -7.20
CA HIS A 63 -13.30 -12.12 -7.69
C HIS A 63 -14.24 -12.24 -6.50
N ILE A 64 -15.14 -11.27 -6.33
CA ILE A 64 -16.09 -11.24 -5.21
C ILE A 64 -17.47 -10.85 -5.75
N ALA A 65 -18.50 -11.66 -5.47
CA ALA A 65 -19.89 -11.38 -5.83
C ALA A 65 -20.11 -10.99 -7.30
N GLY A 66 -19.37 -11.60 -8.22
CA GLY A 66 -19.43 -11.31 -9.65
C GLY A 66 -18.64 -10.11 -10.13
N HIS A 67 -17.85 -9.49 -9.24
CA HIS A 67 -16.95 -8.39 -9.57
C HIS A 67 -15.50 -8.86 -9.64
N ASP A 68 -14.87 -8.63 -10.78
CA ASP A 68 -13.43 -8.83 -10.97
C ASP A 68 -12.71 -7.52 -10.76
N PHE A 69 -11.71 -7.51 -9.90
CA PHE A 69 -10.93 -6.31 -9.62
C PHE A 69 -9.50 -6.64 -9.22
N GLY A 70 -8.61 -5.65 -9.38
CA GLY A 70 -7.21 -5.75 -9.04
C GLY A 70 -6.82 -4.81 -7.90
N VAL A 71 -5.93 -5.27 -7.03
CA VAL A 71 -5.34 -4.44 -5.96
C VAL A 71 -3.84 -4.58 -5.96
N GLY A 72 -3.15 -3.48 -6.29
CA GLY A 72 -1.71 -3.34 -6.13
C GLY A 72 -1.34 -2.73 -4.78
N GLN A 73 -0.18 -3.07 -4.25
CA GLN A 73 0.33 -2.48 -3.03
C GLN A 73 1.82 -2.15 -3.17
N ILE A 74 2.16 -0.91 -2.86
CA ILE A 74 3.54 -0.41 -2.78
C ILE A 74 3.76 0.06 -1.36
N THR A 75 4.73 -0.53 -0.65
CA THR A 75 5.11 -0.08 0.68
C THR A 75 6.25 0.93 0.57
N CYS A 76 6.08 2.10 1.13
CA CYS A 76 7.02 3.22 1.03
C CYS A 76 7.16 3.99 2.35
N VAL A 77 8.13 4.88 2.42
CA VAL A 77 8.34 5.82 3.53
C VAL A 77 7.96 7.25 3.17
N ASP A 78 7.65 7.50 1.91
CA ASP A 78 7.23 8.79 1.37
C ASP A 78 6.24 8.55 0.22
N SER A 79 4.97 8.47 0.57
CA SER A 79 3.91 8.27 -0.40
C SER A 79 3.68 9.50 -1.29
N ASP A 80 4.01 10.71 -0.81
CA ASP A 80 3.92 11.93 -1.62
C ASP A 80 4.87 11.89 -2.81
N ARG A 81 6.04 11.32 -2.62
CA ARG A 81 7.01 11.14 -3.71
C ARG A 81 6.47 10.20 -4.78
N GLN A 82 5.82 9.11 -4.40
CA GLN A 82 5.16 8.24 -5.37
C GLN A 82 4.01 8.93 -6.10
N LEU A 83 3.29 9.82 -5.41
CA LEU A 83 2.20 10.59 -5.99
C LEU A 83 2.64 11.66 -6.99
N THR A 84 3.91 12.03 -7.06
CA THR A 84 4.43 12.87 -8.15
C THR A 84 4.22 12.22 -9.52
N ARG A 85 4.08 10.88 -9.54
CA ARG A 85 3.83 10.08 -10.74
C ARG A 85 2.38 9.61 -10.83
N LYS A 86 1.46 10.25 -10.13
CA LYS A 86 0.04 9.89 -10.07
C LYS A 86 -0.59 9.71 -11.45
N ASP A 87 -0.35 10.64 -12.37
CA ASP A 87 -0.92 10.58 -13.72
C ASP A 87 -0.44 9.35 -14.50
N GLU A 88 0.82 8.95 -14.33
CA GLU A 88 1.35 7.74 -14.94
C GLU A 88 0.69 6.49 -14.36
N PHE A 89 0.50 6.43 -13.04
CA PHE A 89 -0.21 5.33 -12.39
C PHE A 89 -1.68 5.25 -12.85
N LEU A 90 -2.38 6.38 -12.88
CA LEU A 90 -3.79 6.41 -13.29
C LEU A 90 -3.98 5.94 -14.74
N ARG A 91 -3.12 6.37 -15.67
CA ARG A 91 -3.16 5.91 -17.07
C ARG A 91 -2.90 4.40 -17.18
N LEU A 92 -1.93 3.89 -16.43
CA LEU A 92 -1.64 2.46 -16.41
C LEU A 92 -2.80 1.65 -15.82
N MET A 93 -3.38 2.13 -14.72
CA MET A 93 -4.51 1.49 -14.06
C MET A 93 -5.74 1.47 -14.98
N GLU A 94 -6.03 2.58 -15.67
CA GLU A 94 -7.15 2.65 -16.62
C GLU A 94 -6.96 1.65 -17.77
N ARG A 95 -5.79 1.63 -18.39
CA ARG A 95 -5.45 0.66 -19.44
C ARG A 95 -5.57 -0.78 -18.96
N THR A 96 -5.03 -1.09 -17.79
CA THR A 96 -5.08 -2.43 -17.20
C THR A 96 -6.52 -2.85 -16.89
N LYS A 97 -7.34 -1.93 -16.38
CA LYS A 97 -8.76 -2.15 -16.12
C LYS A 97 -9.50 -2.54 -17.40
N GLU A 98 -9.27 -1.83 -18.49
CA GLU A 98 -9.88 -2.11 -19.79
C GLU A 98 -9.42 -3.44 -20.38
N GLU A 99 -8.11 -3.69 -20.38
CA GLU A 99 -7.51 -4.92 -20.93
C GLU A 99 -8.00 -6.19 -20.23
N HIS A 100 -8.17 -6.14 -18.91
CA HIS A 100 -8.61 -7.27 -18.09
C HIS A 100 -10.11 -7.26 -17.76
N GLN A 101 -10.83 -6.24 -18.19
CA GLN A 101 -12.27 -6.06 -17.90
C GLN A 101 -12.58 -6.02 -16.40
N TYR A 102 -11.69 -5.42 -15.62
CA TYR A 102 -11.95 -5.22 -14.21
C TYR A 102 -13.02 -4.17 -13.97
N SER A 103 -13.84 -4.40 -12.96
CA SER A 103 -14.80 -3.39 -12.47
C SER A 103 -14.08 -2.25 -11.73
N MET A 104 -12.93 -2.54 -11.14
CA MET A 104 -12.17 -1.58 -10.34
C MET A 104 -10.69 -2.00 -10.25
N ILE A 105 -9.79 -1.02 -10.19
CA ILE A 105 -8.41 -1.21 -9.76
C ILE A 105 -8.11 -0.26 -8.61
N ILE A 106 -7.48 -0.79 -7.58
CA ILE A 106 -7.00 -0.04 -6.41
C ILE A 106 -5.48 -0.15 -6.35
N LEU A 107 -4.79 0.96 -6.15
CA LEU A 107 -3.37 0.99 -5.78
C LEU A 107 -3.23 1.55 -4.38
N MET A 108 -2.64 0.76 -3.49
CA MET A 108 -2.32 1.16 -2.13
C MET A 108 -0.87 1.63 -2.06
N LEU A 109 -0.66 2.89 -1.78
CA LEU A 109 0.64 3.44 -1.39
C LEU A 109 0.72 3.42 0.14
N THR A 110 1.17 2.30 0.67
CA THR A 110 1.25 2.08 2.12
C THR A 110 2.45 2.80 2.69
N ASP A 111 2.20 3.89 3.39
CA ASP A 111 3.22 4.73 4.00
C ASP A 111 3.41 4.36 5.46
N VAL A 112 4.57 3.81 5.77
CA VAL A 112 4.86 3.33 7.13
C VAL A 112 5.08 4.47 8.14
N LEU A 113 5.46 5.66 7.67
CA LEU A 113 5.63 6.84 8.52
C LEU A 113 4.27 7.46 8.87
N LEU A 114 3.36 7.51 7.92
CA LEU A 114 1.99 8.00 8.13
C LEU A 114 1.08 6.96 8.79
N GLU A 115 1.53 5.72 8.87
CA GLU A 115 0.75 4.60 9.42
C GLU A 115 -0.61 4.44 8.74
N GLY A 116 -0.61 4.54 7.42
CA GLY A 116 -1.81 4.44 6.60
C GLY A 116 -1.46 4.27 5.14
N SER A 117 -2.47 4.25 4.29
CA SER A 117 -2.29 4.12 2.86
C SER A 117 -2.95 5.27 2.11
N LYS A 118 -2.23 5.87 1.18
CA LYS A 118 -2.83 6.67 0.14
C LYS A 118 -3.32 5.73 -0.95
N ILE A 119 -4.54 5.94 -1.37
CA ILE A 119 -5.23 5.07 -2.32
C ILE A 119 -5.42 5.80 -3.62
N LEU A 120 -5.09 5.15 -4.72
CA LEU A 120 -5.58 5.51 -6.04
C LEU A 120 -6.63 4.48 -6.45
N CYS A 121 -7.78 4.94 -6.93
CA CYS A 121 -8.88 4.08 -7.36
C CYS A 121 -9.35 4.49 -8.74
N VAL A 122 -9.46 3.52 -9.64
CA VAL A 122 -9.97 3.69 -11.00
C VAL A 122 -11.07 2.68 -11.25
N GLY A 123 -12.26 3.16 -11.62
CA GLY A 123 -13.46 2.36 -11.72
C GLY A 123 -14.05 2.02 -10.36
N GLY A 124 -15.37 1.96 -10.26
CA GLY A 124 -16.05 1.64 -9.01
C GLY A 124 -15.81 2.64 -7.88
N GLU A 125 -15.57 3.91 -8.19
CA GLU A 125 -15.29 4.97 -7.22
C GLU A 125 -16.41 5.09 -6.19
N ASP A 126 -17.69 5.01 -6.60
CA ASP A 126 -18.84 5.05 -5.68
C ASP A 126 -18.83 3.87 -4.72
N THR A 127 -18.51 2.68 -5.22
CA THR A 127 -18.35 1.47 -4.40
C THR A 127 -17.25 1.63 -3.37
N PHE A 128 -16.11 2.16 -3.78
CA PHE A 128 -15.00 2.43 -2.88
C PHE A 128 -15.37 3.45 -1.79
N GLN A 129 -15.99 4.56 -2.19
CA GLN A 129 -16.42 5.60 -1.26
C GLN A 129 -17.43 5.09 -0.23
N GLN A 130 -18.35 4.23 -0.63
CA GLN A 130 -19.30 3.57 0.28
C GLN A 130 -18.60 2.58 1.22
N ALA A 131 -17.72 1.74 0.70
CA ALA A 131 -17.04 0.72 1.50
C ALA A 131 -16.15 1.32 2.60
N PHE A 132 -15.48 2.44 2.30
CA PHE A 132 -14.53 3.06 3.22
C PHE A 132 -15.04 4.34 3.88
N ASN A 133 -16.28 4.74 3.58
CA ASN A 133 -16.88 5.98 4.09
C ASN A 133 -15.96 7.19 3.93
N THR A 134 -15.36 7.32 2.74
CA THR A 134 -14.41 8.37 2.40
C THR A 134 -14.66 8.89 1.00
N GLU A 135 -14.35 10.14 0.75
CA GLU A 135 -14.46 10.77 -0.55
C GLU A 135 -13.15 10.59 -1.34
N LEU A 136 -13.28 10.22 -2.62
CA LEU A 136 -12.18 10.22 -3.57
C LEU A 136 -12.10 11.60 -4.23
N LYS A 137 -10.95 12.25 -4.12
CA LYS A 137 -10.63 13.50 -4.83
C LYS A 137 -9.63 13.20 -5.93
N GLU A 138 -10.03 13.43 -7.17
CA GLU A 138 -9.17 13.11 -8.33
C GLU A 138 -8.61 11.68 -8.28
N HIS A 139 -9.47 10.70 -8.00
CA HIS A 139 -9.14 9.28 -7.82
C HIS A 139 -8.28 8.93 -6.61
N GLU A 140 -8.06 9.88 -5.69
CA GLU A 140 -7.18 9.72 -4.53
C GLU A 140 -7.94 9.84 -3.21
N ALA A 141 -7.57 9.02 -2.24
CA ALA A 141 -8.01 9.16 -0.84
C ALA A 141 -6.88 8.71 0.10
N PHE A 142 -6.94 9.15 1.36
CA PHE A 142 -6.06 8.66 2.41
C PHE A 142 -6.88 7.85 3.44
N LEU A 143 -6.44 6.63 3.67
CA LEU A 143 -7.04 5.74 4.67
C LEU A 143 -6.08 5.57 5.84
N PRO A 144 -6.32 6.27 6.97
CA PRO A 144 -5.47 6.13 8.16
C PRO A 144 -5.58 4.70 8.72
N HIS A 145 -4.46 4.18 9.20
CA HIS A 145 -4.33 2.84 9.80
C HIS A 145 -4.66 1.66 8.88
N VAL A 146 -4.89 1.89 7.60
CA VAL A 146 -5.07 0.84 6.60
C VAL A 146 -3.72 0.50 5.99
N MET A 147 -3.20 -0.67 6.31
CA MET A 147 -1.87 -1.13 5.90
C MET A 147 -1.87 -2.54 5.32
N SER A 148 -3.02 -3.21 5.30
CA SER A 148 -3.15 -4.58 4.83
C SER A 148 -4.29 -4.73 3.83
N ARG A 149 -3.93 -5.04 2.59
CA ARG A 149 -4.88 -5.37 1.54
C ARG A 149 -5.83 -6.50 1.96
N LYS A 150 -5.27 -7.63 2.39
CA LYS A 150 -6.03 -8.85 2.70
C LYS A 150 -6.91 -8.70 3.95
N LYS A 151 -6.44 -7.98 4.97
CA LYS A 151 -7.15 -7.88 6.26
C LYS A 151 -8.10 -6.70 6.34
N GLN A 152 -7.92 -5.67 5.51
CA GLN A 152 -8.63 -4.41 5.63
C GLN A 152 -9.36 -4.02 4.34
N ILE A 153 -8.71 -4.04 3.17
CA ILE A 153 -9.34 -3.65 1.91
C ILE A 153 -10.37 -4.69 1.46
N ILE A 154 -9.95 -5.95 1.36
CA ILE A 154 -10.80 -7.01 0.82
C ILE A 154 -12.04 -7.26 1.68
N PRO A 155 -11.97 -7.34 3.02
CA PRO A 155 -13.15 -7.55 3.84
C PRO A 155 -14.19 -6.41 3.73
N MET A 156 -13.75 -5.16 3.60
CA MET A 156 -14.64 -4.01 3.46
C MET A 156 -15.41 -4.04 2.15
N LEU A 157 -14.75 -4.35 1.04
CA LEU A 157 -15.40 -4.53 -0.26
C LEU A 157 -16.32 -5.74 -0.26
N SER A 158 -15.89 -6.84 0.32
CA SER A 158 -16.70 -8.06 0.44
C SER A 158 -17.95 -7.83 1.26
N ALA A 159 -17.90 -7.05 2.33
CA ALA A 159 -19.06 -6.72 3.15
C ALA A 159 -20.08 -5.86 2.41
N LEU A 160 -19.63 -5.00 1.49
CA LEU A 160 -20.53 -4.17 0.69
C LEU A 160 -21.22 -4.97 -0.42
N TRP A 161 -20.50 -5.88 -1.06
CA TRP A 161 -21.02 -6.69 -2.18
C TRP A 161 -21.73 -7.97 -1.73
N GLY A 162 -21.42 -8.44 -0.55
CA GLY A 162 -21.92 -9.67 0.01
C GLY A 162 -23.23 -9.61 0.66
#